data_0cd898710efad2afa751c511e0287a10
#
_entry.id   0cd898710efad2afa751c511e0287a10
#
_cell.length_a   1.000
_cell.length_b   1.000
_cell.length_c   1.000
_cell.angle_alpha   90.00
_cell.angle_beta   90.00
_cell.angle_gamma   90.00
#
_symmetry.space_group_name_H-M   'P 1'
#
loop_
_entity.id
_entity.type
_entity.pdbx_description
1 polymer ?
#
loop_
_entity_poly.entity_id
_entity_poly.type
_entity_poly.pdbx_seq_one_letter_code
_entity_poly.pdbx_strand_id
1 'polypeptide(L)'
;VYDVTSAKSFASLDNWRDEFLIQASPPHPDAFPFVVLGNKADADAAGGRVVDAGAAAAWARDKARAPHAETSAKTAAGVDAAFQAAARAALAAADEDDVYVPDTVDVGARSTARARGGACC
;
A
#
# COMPACT_ATOMS: atom_id res chain seq x y z
N VAL A 1 2.45 7.00 -6.27
CA VAL A 1 3.16 6.92 -7.56
C VAL A 1 3.06 8.24 -8.27
N TYR A 2 4.15 8.75 -8.82
CA TYR A 2 4.18 9.92 -9.70
C TYR A 2 4.86 9.57 -11.03
N ASP A 3 4.71 10.42 -12.02
CA ASP A 3 5.33 10.32 -13.33
C ASP A 3 6.57 11.22 -13.40
N VAL A 4 7.74 10.67 -13.67
CA VAL A 4 9.01 11.43 -13.73
C VAL A 4 9.02 12.49 -14.82
N THR A 5 8.10 12.40 -15.80
CA THR A 5 7.92 13.37 -16.90
C THR A 5 6.92 14.47 -16.59
N SER A 6 6.32 14.48 -15.38
CA SER A 6 5.24 15.41 -15.02
C SER A 6 5.45 16.04 -13.65
N ALA A 7 5.89 17.28 -13.60
CA ALA A 7 6.02 18.07 -12.38
C ALA A 7 4.68 18.19 -11.62
N LYS A 8 3.56 18.25 -12.34
CA LYS A 8 2.22 18.31 -11.74
C LYS A 8 1.90 17.04 -10.96
N SER A 9 2.25 15.86 -11.49
CA SER A 9 2.00 14.59 -10.80
C SER A 9 2.82 14.48 -9.51
N PHE A 10 4.04 14.98 -9.52
CA PHE A 10 4.89 15.05 -8.33
C PHE A 10 4.33 16.02 -7.29
N ALA A 11 3.93 17.22 -7.69
CA ALA A 11 3.31 18.20 -6.79
C ALA A 11 2.01 17.70 -6.16
N SER A 12 1.30 16.78 -6.80
CA SER A 12 0.06 16.19 -6.28
C SER A 12 0.28 15.15 -5.17
N LEU A 13 1.52 14.73 -4.90
CA LEU A 13 1.81 13.72 -3.88
C LEU A 13 1.42 14.17 -2.47
N ASP A 14 1.61 15.45 -2.13
CA ASP A 14 1.19 16.00 -0.84
C ASP A 14 -0.33 15.81 -0.64
N ASN A 15 -1.12 16.22 -1.65
CA ASN A 15 -2.58 16.08 -1.58
C ASN A 15 -3.02 14.62 -1.49
N TRP A 16 -2.42 13.72 -2.26
CA TRP A 16 -2.77 12.30 -2.24
C TRP A 16 -2.45 11.64 -0.89
N ARG A 17 -1.31 12.00 -0.30
CA ARG A 17 -0.93 11.51 1.02
C ARG A 17 -1.91 11.98 2.09
N ASP A 18 -2.19 13.29 2.10
CA ASP A 18 -3.06 13.90 3.11
C ASP A 18 -4.50 13.38 2.98
N GLU A 19 -5.02 13.30 1.76
CA GLU A 19 -6.35 12.73 1.53
C GLU A 19 -6.46 11.28 1.95
N PHE A 20 -5.43 10.46 1.66
CA PHE A 20 -5.41 9.08 2.13
C PHE A 20 -5.45 8.99 3.66
N LEU A 21 -4.63 9.79 4.36
CA LEU A 21 -4.60 9.78 5.83
C LEU A 21 -5.93 10.23 6.44
N ILE A 22 -6.62 11.18 5.81
CA ILE A 22 -7.96 11.62 6.23
C ILE A 22 -8.99 10.51 6.01
N GLN A 23 -9.02 9.90 4.82
CA GLN A 23 -10.03 8.91 4.46
C GLN A 23 -9.84 7.56 5.16
N ALA A 24 -8.60 7.10 5.23
CA ALA A 24 -8.28 5.82 5.86
C ALA A 24 -8.21 5.90 7.38
N SER A 25 -7.92 7.09 7.94
CA SER A 25 -7.77 7.33 9.39
C SER A 25 -7.00 6.23 10.11
N PRO A 26 -5.79 5.88 9.65
CA PRO A 26 -5.04 4.80 10.27
C PRO A 26 -4.71 5.14 11.73
N PRO A 27 -4.58 4.14 12.64
CA PRO A 27 -4.31 4.37 14.06
C PRO A 27 -2.98 5.10 14.29
N HIS A 28 -1.99 4.86 13.42
CA HIS A 28 -0.67 5.49 13.46
C HIS A 28 -0.34 6.18 12.13
N PRO A 29 -0.91 7.38 11.86
CA PRO A 29 -0.74 8.07 10.58
C PRO A 29 0.71 8.43 10.27
N ASP A 30 1.52 8.75 11.29
CA ASP A 30 2.94 9.09 11.13
C ASP A 30 3.84 7.88 10.84
N ALA A 31 3.40 6.69 11.21
CA ALA A 31 4.10 5.43 11.01
C ALA A 31 3.51 4.60 9.86
N PHE A 32 2.49 5.12 9.15
CA PHE A 32 1.87 4.38 8.05
C PHE A 32 2.89 4.06 6.94
N PRO A 33 2.97 2.79 6.47
CA PRO A 33 4.03 2.32 5.57
C PRO A 33 3.78 2.77 4.12
N PHE A 34 4.11 4.02 3.80
CA PHE A 34 4.12 4.50 2.42
C PHE A 34 5.35 4.01 1.67
N VAL A 35 5.22 3.87 0.36
CA VAL A 35 6.33 3.72 -0.60
C VAL A 35 6.09 4.70 -1.75
N VAL A 36 7.11 5.46 -2.11
CA VAL A 36 7.03 6.48 -3.17
C VAL A 36 7.70 5.96 -4.44
N LEU A 37 6.96 5.92 -5.54
CA LEU A 37 7.45 5.40 -6.81
C LEU A 37 7.44 6.47 -7.90
N GLY A 38 8.60 6.72 -8.50
CA GLY A 38 8.76 7.52 -9.71
C GLY A 38 8.66 6.61 -10.94
N ASN A 39 7.50 6.62 -11.58
CA ASN A 39 7.26 5.78 -12.76
C ASN A 39 7.67 6.48 -14.06
N LYS A 40 7.79 5.70 -15.12
CA LYS A 40 8.28 6.07 -16.45
C LYS A 40 9.76 6.44 -16.48
N ALA A 41 10.59 5.80 -15.65
CA ALA A 41 12.03 6.01 -15.63
C ALA A 41 12.70 5.72 -16.98
N ASP A 42 12.06 4.92 -17.86
CA ASP A 42 12.51 4.71 -19.24
C ASP A 42 12.51 5.98 -20.11
N ALA A 43 11.71 6.99 -19.76
CA ALA A 43 11.69 8.27 -20.47
C ALA A 43 12.95 9.12 -20.23
N ASP A 44 13.75 8.81 -19.21
CA ASP A 44 14.99 9.49 -18.91
C ASP A 44 16.02 9.38 -20.06
N ALA A 45 16.15 8.20 -20.64
CA ALA A 45 17.03 7.94 -21.79
C ALA A 45 16.66 8.79 -23.04
N ALA A 46 15.40 9.23 -23.14
CA ALA A 46 14.92 10.09 -24.21
C ALA A 46 14.92 11.60 -23.83
N GLY A 47 15.48 11.96 -22.68
CA GLY A 47 15.50 13.34 -22.17
C GLY A 47 14.12 13.85 -21.72
N GLY A 48 13.17 12.95 -21.45
CA GLY A 48 11.81 13.31 -21.07
C GLY A 48 11.63 13.56 -19.57
N ARG A 49 12.65 13.40 -18.75
CA ARG A 49 12.60 13.64 -17.32
C ARG A 49 12.37 15.13 -17.00
N VAL A 50 11.45 15.41 -16.12
CA VAL A 50 11.14 16.75 -15.60
C VAL A 50 11.34 16.80 -14.07
N VAL A 51 11.11 15.69 -13.38
CA VAL A 51 11.26 15.59 -11.92
C VAL A 51 12.65 15.04 -11.60
N ASP A 52 13.44 15.81 -10.84
CA ASP A 52 14.76 15.38 -10.37
C ASP A 52 14.64 14.24 -9.36
N ALA A 53 15.44 13.19 -9.55
CA ALA A 53 15.39 11.99 -8.69
C ALA A 53 15.83 12.30 -7.24
N GLY A 54 16.79 13.21 -7.07
CA GLY A 54 17.28 13.63 -5.75
C GLY A 54 16.22 14.43 -5.00
N ALA A 55 15.53 15.33 -5.69
CA ALA A 55 14.42 16.08 -5.11
C ALA A 55 13.26 15.16 -4.69
N ALA A 56 12.93 14.16 -5.51
CA ALA A 56 11.90 13.19 -5.19
C ALA A 56 12.28 12.30 -4.00
N ALA A 57 13.51 11.84 -3.94
CA ALA A 57 14.01 11.06 -2.81
C ALA A 57 14.03 11.87 -1.51
N ALA A 58 14.40 13.15 -1.57
CA ALA A 58 14.36 14.06 -0.42
C ALA A 58 12.92 14.26 0.07
N TRP A 59 11.98 14.50 -0.83
CA TRP A 59 10.56 14.63 -0.50
C TRP A 59 10.03 13.36 0.19
N ALA A 60 10.34 12.19 -0.37
CA ALA A 60 9.89 10.90 0.17
C ALA A 60 10.41 10.68 1.60
N ARG A 61 11.68 10.98 1.85
CA ARG A 61 12.30 10.88 3.18
C ARG A 61 11.71 11.87 4.16
N ASP A 62 11.61 13.14 3.77
CA ASP A 62 11.35 14.24 4.70
C ASP A 62 9.85 14.45 4.97
N LYS A 63 9.00 14.20 3.96
CA LYS A 63 7.54 14.38 4.04
C LYS A 63 6.79 13.08 4.30
N ALA A 64 7.10 12.02 3.57
CA ALA A 64 6.38 10.76 3.66
C ALA A 64 7.06 9.75 4.61
N ARG A 65 8.30 10.00 5.04
CA ARG A 65 9.15 9.04 5.79
C ARG A 65 9.19 7.66 5.11
N ALA A 66 9.17 7.68 3.78
CA ALA A 66 8.97 6.52 2.94
C ALA A 66 10.19 6.25 2.06
N PRO A 67 10.50 5.00 1.75
CA PRO A 67 11.47 4.68 0.73
C PRO A 67 10.99 5.19 -0.64
N HIS A 68 11.95 5.64 -1.44
CA HIS A 68 11.74 6.06 -2.82
C HIS A 68 12.42 5.09 -3.77
N ALA A 69 11.73 4.71 -4.84
CA ALA A 69 12.28 3.92 -5.93
C ALA A 69 11.78 4.45 -7.29
N GLU A 70 12.59 4.24 -8.32
CA GLU A 70 12.17 4.52 -9.69
C GLU A 70 11.79 3.23 -10.40
N THR A 71 10.74 3.30 -11.19
CA THR A 71 10.17 2.17 -11.90
C THR A 71 9.84 2.53 -13.34
N SER A 72 9.78 1.52 -14.20
CA SER A 72 9.15 1.64 -15.51
C SER A 72 8.16 0.51 -15.70
N ALA A 73 6.88 0.84 -15.69
CA ALA A 73 5.83 -0.12 -16.00
C ALA A 73 5.93 -0.63 -17.45
N LYS A 74 6.55 0.14 -18.35
CA LYS A 74 6.73 -0.23 -19.75
C LYS A 74 7.77 -1.34 -19.92
N THR A 75 8.88 -1.27 -19.18
CA THR A 75 9.99 -2.22 -19.28
C THR A 75 10.06 -3.22 -18.13
N ALA A 76 9.15 -3.10 -17.16
CA ALA A 76 9.15 -3.81 -15.88
C ALA A 76 10.37 -3.52 -14.97
N ALA A 77 11.25 -2.59 -15.34
CA ALA A 77 12.42 -2.24 -14.54
C ALA A 77 12.00 -1.69 -13.16
N GLY A 78 12.59 -2.24 -12.09
CA GLY A 78 12.36 -1.82 -10.72
C GLY A 78 11.00 -2.18 -10.10
N VAL A 79 10.06 -2.73 -10.88
CA VAL A 79 8.68 -3.00 -10.43
C VAL A 79 8.64 -4.05 -9.32
N ASP A 80 9.28 -5.21 -9.52
CA ASP A 80 9.30 -6.27 -8.53
C ASP A 80 9.93 -5.84 -7.21
N ALA A 81 11.05 -5.13 -7.28
CA ALA A 81 11.73 -4.60 -6.09
C ALA A 81 10.85 -3.60 -5.32
N ALA A 82 10.11 -2.74 -6.03
CA ALA A 82 9.20 -1.77 -5.44
C ALA A 82 8.05 -2.45 -4.70
N PHE A 83 7.41 -3.47 -5.30
CA PHE A 83 6.34 -4.23 -4.65
C PHE A 83 6.86 -5.06 -3.47
N GLN A 84 8.05 -5.64 -3.57
CA GLN A 84 8.66 -6.33 -2.44
C GLN A 84 8.96 -5.38 -1.27
N ALA A 85 9.41 -4.15 -1.55
CA ALA A 85 9.63 -3.14 -0.52
C ALA A 85 8.30 -2.75 0.16
N ALA A 86 7.23 -2.55 -0.61
CA ALA A 86 5.91 -2.27 -0.08
C ALA A 86 5.37 -3.41 0.79
N ALA A 87 5.51 -4.66 0.34
CA ALA A 87 5.06 -5.83 1.10
C ALA A 87 5.81 -5.97 2.43
N ARG A 88 7.15 -5.79 2.43
CA ARG A 88 7.94 -5.84 3.67
C ARG A 88 7.55 -4.74 4.64
N ALA A 89 7.33 -3.51 4.15
CA ALA A 89 6.91 -2.40 4.99
C ALA A 89 5.52 -2.65 5.62
N ALA A 90 4.58 -3.20 4.84
CA ALA A 90 3.25 -3.55 5.32
C ALA A 90 3.29 -4.68 6.36
N LEU A 91 4.10 -5.72 6.15
CA LEU A 91 4.27 -6.81 7.11
C LEU A 91 4.88 -6.32 8.41
N ALA A 92 5.92 -5.49 8.35
CA ALA A 92 6.54 -4.93 9.54
C ALA A 92 5.56 -4.08 10.36
N ALA A 93 4.69 -3.31 9.70
CA ALA A 93 3.66 -2.53 10.37
C ALA A 93 2.54 -3.40 10.94
N ALA A 94 2.22 -4.55 10.31
CA ALA A 94 1.20 -5.48 10.79
C ALA A 94 1.64 -6.26 12.03
N ASP A 95 2.94 -6.50 12.21
CA ASP A 95 3.47 -7.17 13.39
C ASP A 95 3.41 -6.29 14.66
N GLU A 96 3.30 -4.97 14.49
CA GLU A 96 3.14 -4.01 15.59
C GLU A 96 1.67 -3.87 16.04
N ASP A 97 0.73 -4.10 15.13
CA ASP A 97 -0.71 -4.13 15.43
C ASP A 97 -1.13 -5.59 15.61
N ASP A 98 -1.55 -5.96 16.84
CA ASP A 98 -2.08 -7.28 17.15
C ASP A 98 -3.22 -7.60 16.17
N VAL A 99 -2.94 -8.44 15.18
CA VAL A 99 -3.90 -8.77 14.13
C VAL A 99 -5.07 -9.52 14.78
N TYR A 100 -6.14 -8.81 15.06
CA TYR A 100 -7.41 -9.45 15.42
C TYR A 100 -7.84 -10.35 14.26
N VAL A 101 -7.53 -11.63 14.38
CA VAL A 101 -8.09 -12.67 13.52
C VAL A 101 -9.45 -13.03 14.14
N PRO A 102 -10.57 -12.61 13.54
CA PRO A 102 -11.87 -13.02 14.06
C PRO A 102 -11.94 -14.54 14.02
N ASP A 103 -12.44 -15.13 15.10
CA ASP A 103 -12.70 -16.57 15.17
C ASP A 103 -13.48 -16.99 13.92
N THR A 104 -12.95 -17.99 13.20
CA THR A 104 -13.60 -18.52 12.00
C THR A 104 -14.97 -19.03 12.38
N VAL A 105 -16.01 -18.37 11.90
CA VAL A 105 -17.38 -18.88 12.05
C VAL A 105 -17.49 -20.12 11.19
N ASP A 106 -17.52 -21.29 11.81
CA ASP A 106 -17.75 -22.57 11.13
C ASP A 106 -19.19 -22.62 10.61
N VAL A 107 -19.37 -22.25 9.35
CA VAL A 107 -20.68 -22.31 8.65
C VAL A 107 -21.10 -23.75 8.29
N GLY A 108 -20.33 -24.75 8.70
CA GLY A 108 -20.56 -26.18 8.37
C GLY A 108 -21.37 -26.96 9.42
N ALA A 109 -21.59 -26.44 10.61
CA ALA A 109 -22.36 -27.13 11.64
C ALA A 109 -23.85 -27.13 11.31
N ARG A 110 -24.30 -28.04 10.44
CA ARG A 110 -25.71 -28.41 10.36
C ARG A 110 -26.12 -29.04 11.69
N SER A 111 -26.85 -28.28 12.50
CA SER A 111 -27.57 -28.80 13.66
C SER A 111 -28.56 -29.90 13.19
N THR A 112 -28.20 -31.15 13.30
CA THR A 112 -29.15 -32.24 13.25
C THR A 112 -29.91 -32.30 14.57
N ALA A 113 -30.88 -31.44 14.72
CA ALA A 113 -31.90 -31.57 15.76
C ALA A 113 -32.68 -32.86 15.50
N ARG A 114 -32.28 -33.93 16.17
CA ARG A 114 -32.99 -35.22 16.19
C ARG A 114 -34.28 -35.03 16.94
N ALA A 115 -35.37 -34.93 16.20
CA ALA A 115 -36.73 -34.96 16.77
C ALA A 115 -36.91 -36.29 17.50
N ARG A 116 -37.00 -36.28 18.84
CA ARG A 116 -37.48 -37.39 19.62
C ARG A 116 -38.98 -37.38 19.53
N GLY A 117 -39.55 -38.37 18.82
CA GLY A 117 -40.94 -38.63 18.84
C GLY A 117 -41.41 -39.05 20.22
N GLY A 118 -42.28 -38.25 20.81
CA GLY A 118 -43.05 -38.62 21.98
C GLY A 118 -44.27 -39.40 21.49
N ALA A 119 -44.36 -40.69 21.85
CA ALA A 119 -45.58 -41.45 21.74
C ALA A 119 -46.58 -40.97 22.81
N CYS A 120 -47.73 -40.61 22.35
CA CYS A 120 -48.91 -40.37 23.22
C CYS A 120 -49.75 -41.65 23.23
N CYS A 121 -49.96 -42.17 24.42
CA CYS A 121 -51.04 -43.11 24.69
C CYS A 121 -52.38 -42.40 24.71
#